data_eafddbb6b94684192de833cd674e5cf5
#
_entry.id   eafddbb6b94684192de833cd674e5cf5
#
_cell.length_a   1.000
_cell.length_b   1.000
_cell.length_c   1.000
_cell.angle_alpha   90.00
_cell.angle_beta   90.00
_cell.angle_gamma   90.00
#
_symmetry.space_group_name_H-M   'P 1'
#
loop_
_entity.id
_entity.type
_entity.pdbx_description
1 polymer ?
#
loop_
_entity_poly.entity_id
_entity_poly.type
_entity_poly.pdbx_seq_one_letter_code
_entity_poly.pdbx_strand_id
1 'polypeptide(L)'
;QVINIFMELCALGYFQPLSSNILEFLKALPACAKQKGITFSTPSEIVTKLKSVDAMDVPYPMSWVDEERDISPWLGNIMQREAFNKLYSVAERVYLCDDKRIKQDWDYLQASNNFRFMTTKDSGVSFNRGIYDSPFDAFTNYMNILADFIKRVNSLYPVDMDNEELGSLLTTIKNQGEELVQLNAEVAKLQKKLADAEKKLAKEEKTAAKKTTAAKKTTAKTTKTTKKTASAE
;
A
#
# COMPACT_ATOMS: atom_id res chain seq x y z
N GLN A 1 -18.11 14.95 8.20
CA GLN A 1 -17.23 14.79 9.35
C GLN A 1 -16.67 13.37 9.36
N VAL A 2 -15.38 13.20 9.63
CA VAL A 2 -14.68 11.90 9.69
C VAL A 2 -14.33 11.62 11.14
N ILE A 3 -14.52 10.37 11.56
CA ILE A 3 -14.10 9.87 12.87
C ILE A 3 -13.18 8.69 12.61
N ASN A 4 -11.94 8.76 13.11
CA ASN A 4 -10.98 7.67 13.04
C ASN A 4 -11.05 6.85 14.32
N ILE A 5 -11.07 5.52 14.18
CA ILE A 5 -11.02 4.59 15.31
C ILE A 5 -9.68 3.84 15.21
N PHE A 6 -8.85 4.00 16.23
CA PHE A 6 -7.61 3.26 16.41
C PHE A 6 -7.71 2.35 17.62
N MET A 7 -7.24 1.12 17.47
CA MET A 7 -7.25 0.16 18.55
C MET A 7 -6.08 -0.80 18.36
N GLU A 8 -5.34 -1.04 19.43
CA GLU A 8 -4.34 -2.11 19.45
C GLU A 8 -5.02 -3.47 19.51
N LEU A 9 -4.44 -4.48 18.85
CA LEU A 9 -5.00 -5.82 18.85
C LEU A 9 -5.05 -6.42 20.26
N CYS A 10 -4.09 -6.08 21.14
CA CYS A 10 -4.07 -6.49 22.54
C CYS A 10 -5.25 -5.92 23.37
N ALA A 11 -5.94 -4.90 22.87
CA ALA A 11 -7.20 -4.48 23.48
C ALA A 11 -8.25 -5.60 23.48
N LEU A 12 -8.13 -6.57 22.54
CA LEU A 12 -9.03 -7.70 22.40
C LEU A 12 -8.45 -8.93 23.12
N GLY A 13 -8.89 -9.14 24.35
CA GLY A 13 -8.51 -10.32 25.13
C GLY A 13 -7.47 -10.09 26.20
N TYR A 14 -6.56 -9.14 26.03
CA TYR A 14 -5.54 -8.80 27.04
C TYR A 14 -6.00 -7.66 27.95
N PHE A 15 -6.25 -6.46 27.40
CA PHE A 15 -6.75 -5.32 28.19
C PHE A 15 -8.26 -5.42 28.47
N GLN A 16 -9.01 -5.94 27.51
CA GLN A 16 -10.44 -6.21 27.66
C GLN A 16 -10.67 -7.71 27.62
N PRO A 17 -10.89 -8.38 28.76
CA PRO A 17 -11.12 -9.82 28.79
C PRO A 17 -12.39 -10.17 28.01
N LEU A 18 -12.50 -11.41 27.56
CA LEU A 18 -13.69 -11.87 26.81
C LEU A 18 -14.99 -11.70 27.59
N SER A 19 -14.93 -11.75 28.93
CA SER A 19 -16.04 -11.47 29.82
C SER A 19 -16.57 -10.03 29.75
N SER A 20 -15.83 -9.09 29.18
CA SER A 20 -16.28 -7.71 28.94
C SER A 20 -17.26 -7.58 27.77
N ASN A 21 -17.52 -8.67 27.03
CA ASN A 21 -18.32 -8.69 25.80
C ASN A 21 -17.78 -7.79 24.67
N ILE A 22 -16.47 -7.48 24.65
CA ILE A 22 -15.86 -6.62 23.63
C ILE A 22 -16.07 -7.16 22.22
N LEU A 23 -16.07 -8.48 22.02
CA LEU A 23 -16.30 -9.09 20.70
C LEU A 23 -17.75 -8.92 20.25
N GLU A 24 -18.71 -9.03 21.15
CA GLU A 24 -20.13 -8.79 20.82
C GLU A 24 -20.38 -7.32 20.51
N PHE A 25 -19.72 -6.40 21.23
CA PHE A 25 -19.74 -4.99 20.90
C PHE A 25 -19.21 -4.74 19.48
N LEU A 26 -18.07 -5.31 19.11
CA LEU A 26 -17.49 -5.13 17.78
C LEU A 26 -18.37 -5.72 16.67
N LYS A 27 -19.04 -6.85 16.92
CA LYS A 27 -20.02 -7.41 15.97
C LYS A 27 -21.23 -6.48 15.79
N ALA A 28 -21.72 -5.88 16.85
CA ALA A 28 -22.88 -4.99 16.81
C ALA A 28 -22.56 -3.60 16.24
N LEU A 29 -21.33 -3.14 16.39
CA LEU A 29 -20.89 -1.78 16.02
C LEU A 29 -21.27 -1.36 14.59
N PRO A 30 -21.06 -2.16 13.52
CA PRO A 30 -21.42 -1.76 12.17
C PRO A 30 -22.93 -1.53 11.97
N ALA A 31 -23.74 -2.40 12.57
CA ALA A 31 -25.19 -2.29 12.47
C ALA A 31 -25.72 -1.05 13.22
N CYS A 32 -25.21 -0.82 14.42
CA CYS A 32 -25.58 0.36 15.23
C CYS A 32 -25.13 1.67 14.57
N ALA A 33 -23.93 1.70 14.02
CA ALA A 33 -23.41 2.86 13.29
C ALA A 33 -24.29 3.20 12.08
N LYS A 34 -24.65 2.20 11.29
CA LYS A 34 -25.53 2.36 10.13
C LYS A 34 -26.90 2.93 10.52
N GLN A 35 -27.50 2.47 11.63
CA GLN A 35 -28.77 2.99 12.16
C GLN A 35 -28.68 4.48 12.54
N LYS A 36 -27.48 4.95 12.92
CA LYS A 36 -27.20 6.37 13.25
C LYS A 36 -26.75 7.19 12.05
N GLY A 37 -26.81 6.64 10.83
CA GLY A 37 -26.38 7.33 9.62
C GLY A 37 -24.87 7.43 9.44
N ILE A 38 -24.09 6.63 10.18
CA ILE A 38 -22.65 6.57 10.07
C ILE A 38 -22.28 5.46 9.07
N THR A 39 -21.42 5.79 8.09
CA THR A 39 -20.90 4.84 7.12
C THR A 39 -19.43 4.58 7.38
N PHE A 40 -19.03 3.30 7.24
CA PHE A 40 -17.62 2.94 7.28
C PHE A 40 -16.98 3.17 5.92
N SER A 41 -15.76 3.67 5.93
CA SER A 41 -14.94 3.87 4.73
C SER A 41 -13.49 3.58 5.07
N THR A 42 -12.73 3.14 4.05
CA THR A 42 -11.28 2.98 4.18
C THR A 42 -10.58 4.34 4.08
N PRO A 43 -9.37 4.51 4.61
CA PRO A 43 -8.58 5.73 4.44
C PRO A 43 -8.43 6.14 2.97
N SER A 44 -8.18 5.18 2.07
CA SER A 44 -8.04 5.43 0.62
C SER A 44 -9.32 6.01 0.00
N GLU A 45 -10.50 5.50 0.40
CA GLU A 45 -11.77 6.05 -0.07
C GLU A 45 -12.03 7.47 0.44
N ILE A 46 -11.63 7.76 1.68
CA ILE A 46 -11.76 9.10 2.26
C ILE A 46 -10.88 10.10 1.52
N VAL A 47 -9.61 9.77 1.28
CA VAL A 47 -8.67 10.63 0.55
C VAL A 47 -9.13 10.92 -0.88
N THR A 48 -9.80 9.97 -1.54
CA THR A 48 -10.33 10.19 -2.89
C THR A 48 -11.62 11.02 -2.91
N LYS A 49 -12.43 10.96 -1.86
CA LYS A 49 -13.74 11.64 -1.79
C LYS A 49 -13.68 13.03 -1.18
N LEU A 50 -12.79 13.25 -0.22
CA LEU A 50 -12.71 14.49 0.53
C LEU A 50 -11.42 15.26 0.19
N LYS A 51 -11.55 16.57 0.09
CA LYS A 51 -10.38 17.45 0.02
C LYS A 51 -9.70 17.53 1.38
N SER A 52 -8.35 17.55 1.37
CA SER A 52 -7.59 17.94 2.54
C SER A 52 -8.00 19.35 2.99
N VAL A 53 -8.22 19.51 4.29
CA VAL A 53 -8.60 20.80 4.89
C VAL A 53 -7.36 21.61 5.21
N ASP A 54 -6.31 20.92 5.67
CA ASP A 54 -5.07 21.54 6.08
C ASP A 54 -3.91 20.53 6.04
N ALA A 55 -2.68 21.00 6.23
CA ALA A 55 -1.47 20.20 6.38
C ALA A 55 -0.95 20.36 7.80
N MET A 56 -0.63 19.23 8.45
CA MET A 56 0.01 19.21 9.75
C MET A 56 1.50 18.91 9.57
N ASP A 57 2.35 19.80 10.07
CA ASP A 57 3.78 19.56 10.14
C ASP A 57 4.11 18.65 11.35
N VAL A 58 4.88 17.60 11.12
CA VAL A 58 5.40 16.70 12.15
C VAL A 58 6.92 16.63 12.01
N PRO A 59 7.64 17.60 12.61
CA PRO A 59 9.07 17.79 12.37
C PRO A 59 9.98 16.75 13.03
N TYR A 60 9.44 15.90 13.91
CA TYR A 60 10.19 14.89 14.63
C TYR A 60 9.40 13.58 14.75
N PRO A 61 10.08 12.42 14.85
CA PRO A 61 9.44 11.12 15.04
C PRO A 61 8.66 11.07 16.34
N MET A 62 7.40 10.64 16.26
CA MET A 62 6.49 10.50 17.39
C MET A 62 5.99 9.07 17.50
N SER A 63 5.61 8.66 18.70
CA SER A 63 4.93 7.40 18.95
C SER A 63 3.77 7.59 19.94
N TRP A 64 2.97 6.54 20.10
CA TRP A 64 1.90 6.49 21.10
C TRP A 64 2.36 5.91 22.45
N VAL A 65 3.62 5.43 22.51
CA VAL A 65 4.15 4.69 23.65
C VAL A 65 4.81 5.65 24.64
N ASP A 66 4.67 5.34 25.91
CA ASP A 66 5.22 6.06 27.05
C ASP A 66 4.78 7.52 27.17
N GLU A 67 5.24 8.22 28.20
CA GLU A 67 4.88 9.60 28.45
C GLU A 67 5.54 10.57 27.49
N GLU A 68 6.76 10.26 27.05
CA GLU A 68 7.55 11.10 26.14
C GLU A 68 7.02 11.13 24.72
N ARG A 69 6.23 10.15 24.31
CA ARG A 69 5.65 10.05 22.97
C ARG A 69 6.67 10.11 21.83
N ASP A 70 7.88 9.69 22.07
CA ASP A 70 9.00 9.65 21.13
C ASP A 70 9.36 8.22 20.70
N ILE A 71 10.50 8.04 20.05
CA ILE A 71 10.98 6.72 19.58
C ILE A 71 11.95 6.04 20.56
N SER A 72 12.15 6.60 21.75
CA SER A 72 13.07 6.04 22.75
C SER A 72 12.75 4.59 23.17
N PRO A 73 11.51 4.10 23.14
CA PRO A 73 11.23 2.70 23.39
C PRO A 73 11.92 1.72 22.42
N TRP A 74 12.27 2.17 21.23
CA TRP A 74 12.89 1.35 20.17
C TRP A 74 14.34 1.73 19.87
N LEU A 75 14.73 2.99 20.08
CA LEU A 75 16.05 3.52 19.73
C LEU A 75 16.70 4.32 20.89
N GLY A 76 16.24 4.12 22.11
CA GLY A 76 16.66 4.92 23.29
C GLY A 76 18.03 4.54 23.83
N ASN A 77 18.46 3.29 23.72
CA ASN A 77 19.73 2.84 24.28
C ASN A 77 20.77 2.44 23.20
N ILE A 78 21.98 2.16 23.63
CA ILE A 78 23.11 1.81 22.74
C ILE A 78 22.83 0.51 21.99
N MET A 79 22.32 -0.53 22.66
CA MET A 79 22.04 -1.83 22.04
C MET A 79 21.04 -1.71 20.89
N GLN A 80 19.96 -0.96 21.10
CA GLN A 80 18.95 -0.72 20.08
C GLN A 80 19.52 0.01 18.87
N ARG A 81 20.30 1.06 19.10
CA ARG A 81 20.94 1.84 18.01
C ARG A 81 21.98 1.02 17.26
N GLU A 82 22.78 0.22 17.96
CA GLU A 82 23.76 -0.66 17.33
C GLU A 82 23.08 -1.71 16.45
N ALA A 83 22.06 -2.37 16.97
CA ALA A 83 21.27 -3.34 16.22
C ALA A 83 20.62 -2.72 14.96
N PHE A 84 20.05 -1.52 15.11
CA PHE A 84 19.45 -0.77 14.02
C PHE A 84 20.48 -0.39 12.93
N ASN A 85 21.57 0.24 13.33
CA ASN A 85 22.61 0.65 12.40
C ASN A 85 23.23 -0.55 11.68
N LYS A 86 23.44 -1.65 12.40
CA LYS A 86 23.98 -2.87 11.81
C LYS A 86 23.02 -3.51 10.81
N LEU A 87 21.72 -3.54 11.13
CA LEU A 87 20.71 -4.02 10.19
C LEU A 87 20.75 -3.20 8.89
N TYR A 88 20.62 -1.89 9.01
CA TYR A 88 20.53 -1.02 7.83
C TYR A 88 21.85 -0.83 7.07
N SER A 89 22.99 -1.29 7.60
CA SER A 89 24.26 -1.29 6.87
C SER A 89 24.25 -2.17 5.60
N VAL A 90 23.31 -3.08 5.48
CA VAL A 90 23.15 -3.94 4.29
C VAL A 90 21.89 -3.66 3.49
N ALA A 91 21.16 -2.60 3.83
CA ALA A 91 19.86 -2.30 3.22
C ALA A 91 19.92 -2.20 1.68
N GLU A 92 20.90 -1.47 1.14
CA GLU A 92 21.07 -1.29 -0.30
C GLU A 92 21.26 -2.62 -1.03
N ARG A 93 22.08 -3.53 -0.47
CA ARG A 93 22.30 -4.86 -1.02
C ARG A 93 21.03 -5.73 -1.01
N VAL A 94 20.23 -5.61 0.05
CA VAL A 94 18.95 -6.32 0.16
C VAL A 94 17.94 -5.79 -0.86
N TYR A 95 17.88 -4.49 -1.10
CA TYR A 95 16.98 -3.91 -2.11
C TYR A 95 17.33 -4.35 -3.54
N LEU A 96 18.61 -4.54 -3.84
CA LEU A 96 19.09 -5.05 -5.12
C LEU A 96 18.93 -6.57 -5.27
N CYS A 97 18.69 -7.28 -4.17
CA CYS A 97 18.58 -8.73 -4.17
C CYS A 97 17.21 -9.20 -4.70
N ASP A 98 17.19 -10.22 -5.55
CA ASP A 98 15.95 -10.87 -6.01
C ASP A 98 15.57 -12.14 -5.20
N ASP A 99 16.40 -12.55 -4.24
CA ASP A 99 16.12 -13.71 -3.40
C ASP A 99 14.97 -13.40 -2.43
N LYS A 100 13.86 -14.11 -2.62
CA LYS A 100 12.65 -13.96 -1.79
C LYS A 100 12.87 -14.31 -0.32
N ARG A 101 13.80 -15.22 -0.01
CA ARG A 101 14.10 -15.61 1.38
C ARG A 101 14.84 -14.49 2.07
N ILE A 102 15.81 -13.89 1.40
CA ILE A 102 16.53 -12.71 1.94
C ILE A 102 15.55 -11.56 2.20
N LYS A 103 14.64 -11.27 1.26
CA LYS A 103 13.63 -10.22 1.46
C LYS A 103 12.68 -10.54 2.63
N GLN A 104 12.26 -11.78 2.76
CA GLN A 104 11.41 -12.20 3.88
C GLN A 104 12.11 -12.09 5.23
N ASP A 105 13.37 -12.55 5.32
CA ASP A 105 14.16 -12.42 6.54
C ASP A 105 14.43 -10.95 6.90
N TRP A 106 14.65 -10.10 5.87
CA TRP A 106 14.75 -8.66 6.03
C TRP A 106 13.51 -8.06 6.66
N ASP A 107 12.32 -8.42 6.17
CA ASP A 107 11.05 -7.94 6.72
C ASP A 107 10.87 -8.35 8.19
N TYR A 108 11.23 -9.59 8.54
CA TYR A 108 11.16 -10.06 9.93
C TYR A 108 12.15 -9.33 10.84
N LEU A 109 13.37 -9.07 10.37
CA LEU A 109 14.39 -8.38 11.15
C LEU A 109 14.03 -6.91 11.41
N GLN A 110 13.26 -6.27 10.53
CA GLN A 110 12.78 -4.90 10.71
C GLN A 110 11.61 -4.77 11.70
N ALA A 111 11.01 -5.86 12.16
CA ALA A 111 9.89 -5.78 13.07
C ALA A 111 10.26 -4.97 14.33
N SER A 112 9.48 -3.95 14.62
CA SER A 112 9.75 -2.99 15.71
C SER A 112 9.89 -3.65 17.07
N ASN A 113 9.19 -4.76 17.30
CA ASN A 113 9.30 -5.51 18.56
C ASN A 113 10.70 -6.04 18.82
N ASN A 114 11.48 -6.39 17.79
CA ASN A 114 12.87 -6.83 17.96
C ASN A 114 13.70 -5.79 18.72
N PHE A 115 13.53 -4.51 18.36
CA PHE A 115 14.21 -3.40 19.03
C PHE A 115 13.58 -3.11 20.39
N ARG A 116 12.26 -3.19 20.52
CA ARG A 116 11.57 -2.94 21.78
C ARG A 116 11.92 -3.95 22.87
N PHE A 117 12.19 -5.20 22.54
CA PHE A 117 12.65 -6.21 23.50
C PHE A 117 14.00 -5.88 24.14
N MET A 118 14.82 -5.06 23.49
CA MET A 118 16.11 -4.59 23.99
C MET A 118 16.00 -3.33 24.86
N THR A 119 14.80 -2.80 25.11
CA THR A 119 14.64 -1.59 25.92
C THR A 119 15.05 -1.83 27.36
N THR A 120 15.82 -0.89 27.92
CA THR A 120 16.15 -0.81 29.33
C THR A 120 15.25 0.15 30.08
N LYS A 121 14.33 0.82 29.36
CA LYS A 121 13.40 1.77 29.91
C LYS A 121 12.27 1.04 30.63
N ASP A 122 12.03 1.43 31.87
CA ASP A 122 10.88 0.97 32.64
C ASP A 122 9.69 1.89 32.30
N SER A 123 8.76 1.37 31.51
CA SER A 123 7.61 2.13 31.05
C SER A 123 6.40 2.04 31.98
N GLY A 124 6.59 1.59 33.24
CA GLY A 124 5.52 1.48 34.24
C GLY A 124 4.39 0.48 33.88
N VAL A 125 4.27 0.11 32.62
CA VAL A 125 3.43 -0.98 32.13
C VAL A 125 4.35 -2.17 31.95
N SER A 126 4.06 -3.28 32.63
CA SER A 126 4.82 -4.53 32.50
C SER A 126 4.89 -4.94 31.02
N PHE A 127 5.96 -4.52 30.36
CA PHE A 127 6.19 -4.90 28.97
C PHE A 127 6.64 -6.36 28.92
N ASN A 128 5.81 -7.20 28.34
CA ASN A 128 6.14 -8.59 28.14
C ASN A 128 7.22 -8.72 27.06
N ARG A 129 8.44 -9.08 27.46
CA ARG A 129 9.57 -9.37 26.56
C ARG A 129 9.44 -10.71 25.83
N GLY A 130 8.32 -11.39 25.97
CA GLY A 130 8.10 -12.69 25.33
C GLY A 130 8.99 -13.78 25.94
N ILE A 131 9.88 -14.35 25.15
CA ILE A 131 10.78 -15.44 25.55
C ILE A 131 12.10 -14.95 26.17
N TYR A 132 12.33 -13.64 26.25
CA TYR A 132 13.60 -13.08 26.73
C TYR A 132 13.51 -12.70 28.20
N ASP A 133 14.48 -13.18 28.99
CA ASP A 133 14.57 -12.87 30.41
C ASP A 133 15.12 -11.45 30.64
N SER A 134 15.95 -10.96 29.74
CA SER A 134 16.58 -9.65 29.85
C SER A 134 16.68 -8.93 28.48
N PRO A 135 16.86 -7.59 28.47
CA PRO A 135 17.16 -6.84 27.25
C PRO A 135 18.47 -7.29 26.58
N PHE A 136 19.43 -7.78 27.36
CA PHE A 136 20.72 -8.26 26.87
C PHE A 136 20.59 -9.59 26.13
N ASP A 137 19.70 -10.47 26.59
CA ASP A 137 19.41 -11.73 25.90
C ASP A 137 18.73 -11.46 24.56
N ALA A 138 17.78 -10.53 24.52
CA ALA A 138 17.13 -10.10 23.29
C ALA A 138 18.15 -9.52 22.29
N PHE A 139 19.05 -8.66 22.77
CA PHE A 139 20.11 -8.08 21.95
C PHE A 139 21.07 -9.15 21.40
N THR A 140 21.57 -10.02 22.27
CA THR A 140 22.52 -11.06 21.88
C THR A 140 21.93 -12.01 20.84
N ASN A 141 20.69 -12.43 21.05
CA ASN A 141 19.98 -13.30 20.12
C ASN A 141 19.74 -12.64 18.77
N TYR A 142 19.27 -11.39 18.80
CA TYR A 142 19.07 -10.61 17.58
C TYR A 142 20.36 -10.42 16.79
N MET A 143 21.46 -10.05 17.47
CA MET A 143 22.76 -9.84 16.82
C MET A 143 23.34 -11.12 16.22
N ASN A 144 23.12 -12.27 16.83
CA ASN A 144 23.52 -13.56 16.27
C ASN A 144 22.76 -13.86 14.96
N ILE A 145 21.44 -13.68 14.96
CA ILE A 145 20.61 -13.87 13.76
C ILE A 145 21.00 -12.85 12.67
N LEU A 146 21.21 -11.60 13.06
CA LEU A 146 21.62 -10.55 12.15
C LEU A 146 23.00 -10.80 11.53
N ALA A 147 23.94 -11.33 12.29
CA ALA A 147 25.27 -11.68 11.78
C ALA A 147 25.19 -12.77 10.71
N ASP A 148 24.37 -13.80 10.90
CA ASP A 148 24.11 -14.81 9.88
C ASP A 148 23.45 -14.21 8.65
N PHE A 149 22.44 -13.37 8.83
CA PHE A 149 21.75 -12.66 7.74
C PHE A 149 22.74 -11.83 6.92
N ILE A 150 23.56 -11.00 7.55
CA ILE A 150 24.57 -10.17 6.89
C ILE A 150 25.57 -11.03 6.11
N LYS A 151 26.02 -12.16 6.69
CA LYS A 151 26.90 -13.10 5.99
C LYS A 151 26.25 -13.66 4.72
N ARG A 152 24.97 -14.02 4.77
CA ARG A 152 24.22 -14.51 3.62
C ARG A 152 24.07 -13.42 2.54
N VAL A 153 23.71 -12.21 2.94
CA VAL A 153 23.60 -11.06 2.01
C VAL A 153 24.95 -10.79 1.34
N ASN A 154 26.03 -10.71 2.12
CA ASN A 154 27.37 -10.45 1.58
C ASN A 154 27.89 -11.58 0.67
N SER A 155 27.42 -12.80 0.83
CA SER A 155 27.81 -13.91 -0.06
C SER A 155 27.16 -13.83 -1.45
N LEU A 156 26.09 -13.06 -1.60
CA LEU A 156 25.42 -12.86 -2.89
C LEU A 156 26.07 -11.74 -3.72
N TYR A 157 26.86 -10.89 -3.10
CA TYR A 157 27.50 -9.74 -3.74
C TYR A 157 29.01 -9.77 -3.53
N PRO A 158 29.83 -9.46 -4.55
CA PRO A 158 31.26 -9.31 -4.37
C PRO A 158 31.58 -8.29 -3.27
N VAL A 159 32.53 -8.61 -2.43
CA VAL A 159 32.94 -7.77 -1.28
C VAL A 159 33.56 -6.44 -1.73
N ASP A 160 34.00 -6.38 -2.99
CA ASP A 160 34.70 -5.25 -3.57
C ASP A 160 33.77 -4.17 -4.19
N MET A 161 32.46 -4.34 -4.10
CA MET A 161 31.54 -3.28 -4.55
C MET A 161 31.48 -2.16 -3.52
N ASP A 162 31.95 -1.00 -3.91
CA ASP A 162 31.97 0.20 -3.09
C ASP A 162 30.52 0.65 -2.81
N ASN A 163 30.23 1.16 -1.61
CA ASN A 163 28.88 1.63 -1.24
C ASN A 163 28.40 2.77 -2.16
N GLU A 164 29.32 3.50 -2.77
CA GLU A 164 29.03 4.60 -3.70
C GLU A 164 28.50 4.07 -5.04
N GLU A 165 29.05 2.97 -5.55
CA GLU A 165 28.55 2.29 -6.76
C GLU A 165 27.17 1.66 -6.53
N LEU A 166 26.94 1.06 -5.37
CA LEU A 166 25.62 0.54 -4.96
C LEU A 166 24.58 1.64 -4.87
N GLY A 167 24.94 2.78 -4.27
CA GLY A 167 24.05 3.95 -4.17
C GLY A 167 23.68 4.52 -5.54
N SER A 168 24.63 4.57 -6.48
CA SER A 168 24.38 5.04 -7.85
C SER A 168 23.46 4.09 -8.62
N LEU A 169 23.64 2.77 -8.47
CA LEU A 169 22.78 1.75 -9.06
C LEU A 169 21.35 1.81 -8.51
N LEU A 170 21.19 1.97 -7.20
CA LEU A 170 19.87 2.14 -6.58
C LEU A 170 19.15 3.39 -7.08
N THR A 171 19.87 4.50 -7.21
CA THR A 171 19.31 5.74 -7.75
C THR A 171 18.84 5.54 -9.19
N THR A 172 19.64 4.84 -9.99
CA THR A 172 19.29 4.52 -11.38
C THR A 172 18.06 3.62 -11.47
N ILE A 173 18.00 2.55 -10.67
CA ILE A 173 16.85 1.64 -10.61
C ILE A 173 15.58 2.36 -10.15
N LYS A 174 15.70 3.25 -9.15
CA LYS A 174 14.57 4.05 -8.67
C LYS A 174 14.04 4.97 -9.76
N ASN A 175 14.94 5.70 -10.46
CA ASN A 175 14.55 6.60 -11.54
C ASN A 175 13.88 5.84 -12.70
N GLN A 176 14.42 4.68 -13.08
CA GLN A 176 13.80 3.81 -14.09
C GLN A 176 12.45 3.26 -13.64
N GLY A 177 12.31 2.92 -12.36
CA GLY A 177 11.03 2.49 -11.79
C GLY A 177 9.96 3.59 -11.85
N GLU A 178 10.32 4.82 -11.53
CA GLU A 178 9.42 5.98 -11.62
C GLU A 178 9.02 6.27 -13.07
N GLU A 179 9.95 6.17 -14.02
CA GLU A 179 9.71 6.33 -15.45
C GLU A 179 8.76 5.25 -15.99
N LEU A 180 8.96 3.99 -15.60
CA LEU A 180 8.05 2.88 -15.95
C LEU A 180 6.63 3.10 -15.42
N VAL A 181 6.47 3.62 -14.22
CA VAL A 181 5.16 3.94 -13.67
C VAL A 181 4.47 5.05 -14.47
N GLN A 182 5.22 6.08 -14.87
CA GLN A 182 4.70 7.18 -15.70
C GLN A 182 4.28 6.68 -17.09
N LEU A 183 5.13 5.89 -17.75
CA LEU A 183 4.86 5.31 -19.05
C LEU A 183 3.63 4.38 -19.02
N ASN A 184 3.52 3.54 -18.01
CA ASN A 184 2.35 2.68 -17.84
C ASN A 184 1.05 3.49 -17.63
N ALA A 185 1.11 4.59 -16.90
CA ALA A 185 -0.03 5.49 -16.74
C ALA A 185 -0.43 6.18 -18.06
N GLU A 186 0.55 6.53 -18.90
CA GLU A 186 0.32 7.12 -20.21
C GLU A 186 -0.26 6.10 -21.20
N VAL A 187 0.28 4.88 -21.21
CA VAL A 187 -0.27 3.76 -22.00
C VAL A 187 -1.75 3.51 -21.63
N ALA A 188 -2.08 3.49 -20.35
CA ALA A 188 -3.45 3.31 -19.89
C ALA A 188 -4.38 4.46 -20.34
N LYS A 189 -3.88 5.69 -20.36
CA LYS A 189 -4.62 6.85 -20.88
C LYS A 189 -4.85 6.75 -22.40
N LEU A 190 -3.83 6.32 -23.15
CA LEU A 190 -3.92 6.16 -24.60
C LEU A 190 -4.86 5.01 -24.97
N GLN A 191 -4.82 3.90 -24.25
CA GLN A 191 -5.75 2.79 -24.44
C GLN A 191 -7.22 3.21 -24.22
N LYS A 192 -7.48 4.02 -23.20
CA LYS A 192 -8.83 4.59 -22.99
C LYS A 192 -9.27 5.49 -24.15
N LYS A 193 -8.39 6.37 -24.63
CA LYS A 193 -8.69 7.24 -25.78
C LYS A 193 -8.96 6.44 -27.03
N LEU A 194 -8.20 5.37 -27.25
CA LEU A 194 -8.37 4.47 -28.39
C LEU A 194 -9.73 3.76 -28.32
N ALA A 195 -10.09 3.19 -27.18
CA ALA A 195 -11.38 2.54 -26.98
C ALA A 195 -12.58 3.51 -27.15
N ASP A 196 -12.42 4.78 -26.74
CA ASP A 196 -13.45 5.79 -26.93
C ASP A 196 -13.56 6.24 -28.40
N ALA A 197 -12.44 6.30 -29.13
CA ALA A 197 -12.42 6.58 -30.56
C ALA A 197 -13.07 5.45 -31.38
N GLU A 198 -12.75 4.20 -31.06
CA GLU A 198 -13.39 3.02 -31.68
C GLU A 198 -14.91 2.99 -31.47
N LYS A 199 -15.38 3.33 -30.25
CA LYS A 199 -16.80 3.42 -29.94
C LYS A 199 -17.49 4.54 -30.73
N LYS A 200 -16.80 5.66 -31.03
CA LYS A 200 -17.33 6.75 -31.88
C LYS A 200 -17.41 6.30 -33.30
N LEU A 201 -16.39 5.71 -33.88
CA LEU A 201 -16.37 5.16 -35.22
C LEU A 201 -17.49 4.13 -35.43
N ALA A 202 -17.65 3.18 -34.51
CA ALA A 202 -18.72 2.19 -34.60
C ALA A 202 -20.13 2.80 -34.51
N LYS A 203 -20.30 3.96 -33.85
CA LYS A 203 -21.57 4.69 -33.84
C LYS A 203 -21.80 5.43 -35.16
N GLU A 204 -20.77 6.00 -35.76
CA GLU A 204 -20.84 6.69 -37.05
C GLU A 204 -21.14 5.71 -38.19
N GLU A 205 -20.51 4.53 -38.20
CA GLU A 205 -20.81 3.47 -39.16
C GLU A 205 -22.27 2.99 -39.07
N LYS A 206 -22.80 2.82 -37.85
CA LYS A 206 -24.20 2.44 -37.64
C LYS A 206 -25.19 3.52 -38.07
N THR A 207 -24.82 4.80 -37.96
CA THR A 207 -25.65 5.94 -38.45
C THR A 207 -25.56 6.09 -39.95
N ALA A 208 -24.40 5.84 -40.55
CA ALA A 208 -24.24 5.84 -42.02
C ALA A 208 -25.02 4.67 -42.68
N ALA A 209 -24.93 3.45 -42.08
CA ALA A 209 -25.71 2.31 -42.55
C ALA A 209 -27.23 2.51 -42.44
N LYS A 210 -27.71 3.20 -41.40
CA LYS A 210 -29.14 3.59 -41.30
C LYS A 210 -29.58 4.63 -42.34
N LYS A 211 -28.72 5.57 -42.71
CA LYS A 211 -29.00 6.57 -43.77
C LYS A 211 -29.07 5.91 -45.16
N THR A 212 -28.19 4.96 -45.44
CA THR A 212 -28.21 4.22 -46.74
C THR A 212 -29.42 3.29 -46.86
N THR A 213 -29.89 2.69 -45.78
CA THR A 213 -31.11 1.86 -45.78
C THR A 213 -32.40 2.73 -45.89
N ALA A 214 -32.38 3.92 -45.32
CA ALA A 214 -33.51 4.87 -45.48
C ALA A 214 -33.60 5.43 -46.92
N ALA A 215 -32.46 5.75 -47.55
CA ALA A 215 -32.42 6.22 -48.94
C ALA A 215 -32.88 5.12 -49.95
N LYS A 216 -32.50 3.84 -49.72
CA LYS A 216 -32.99 2.72 -50.52
C LYS A 216 -34.50 2.46 -50.37
N LYS A 217 -35.08 2.79 -49.20
CA LYS A 217 -36.52 2.63 -48.99
C LYS A 217 -37.35 3.73 -49.64
N THR A 218 -36.78 4.93 -49.83
CA THR A 218 -37.44 6.08 -50.54
C THR A 218 -37.44 5.89 -52.05
N THR A 219 -36.34 5.39 -52.62
CA THR A 219 -36.26 5.09 -54.09
C THR A 219 -37.14 3.93 -54.47
N ALA A 220 -37.31 2.91 -53.59
CA ALA A 220 -38.22 1.78 -53.90
C ALA A 220 -39.73 2.17 -53.77
N LYS A 221 -40.05 3.26 -53.09
CA LYS A 221 -41.45 3.77 -52.99
C LYS A 221 -41.80 4.64 -54.16
N THR A 222 -40.88 5.39 -54.80
CA THR A 222 -41.08 6.22 -55.98
C THR A 222 -41.25 5.39 -57.26
N THR A 223 -40.54 4.25 -57.39
CA THR A 223 -40.65 3.33 -58.52
C THR A 223 -41.96 2.51 -58.52
N LYS A 224 -42.62 2.37 -57.36
CA LYS A 224 -43.93 1.69 -57.28
C LYS A 224 -45.13 2.59 -57.62
N THR A 225 -44.98 3.92 -57.53
CA THR A 225 -46.04 4.90 -57.85
C THR A 225 -46.09 5.19 -59.32
N THR A 226 -44.95 5.17 -60.06
CA THR A 226 -44.88 5.38 -61.51
C THR A 226 -45.34 4.18 -62.34
N LYS A 227 -45.39 2.98 -61.74
CA LYS A 227 -45.85 1.75 -62.42
C LYS A 227 -47.37 1.52 -62.31
N LYS A 228 -48.10 2.36 -61.55
CA LYS A 228 -49.53 2.23 -61.30
C LYS A 228 -50.35 3.26 -62.14
N THR A 229 -49.73 4.22 -62.83
CA THR A 229 -50.33 5.19 -63.69
C THR A 229 -50.19 4.94 -65.22
N ALA A 230 -49.48 3.85 -65.58
CA ALA A 230 -49.27 3.43 -67.00
C ALA A 230 -50.09 2.19 -67.41
N SER A 231 -51.16 1.85 -66.68
CA SER A 231 -52.05 0.73 -67.01
C SER A 231 -53.52 1.10 -66.86
N ALA A 232 -53.84 2.36 -67.23
CA ALA A 232 -55.20 2.81 -67.37
C ALA A 232 -55.26 3.88 -68.53
N GLU A 233 -55.05 3.42 -69.70
CA GLU A 233 -55.56 3.95 -71.01
C GLU A 233 -55.62 2.77 -71.98
#